data_d732186e2e6c4eb45bbc901a6d9a8081
#
_entry.id   d732186e2e6c4eb45bbc901a6d9a8081
#
_cell.length_a   1.000
_cell.length_b   1.000
_cell.length_c   1.000
_cell.angle_alpha   90.00
_cell.angle_beta   90.00
_cell.angle_gamma   90.00
#
_symmetry.space_group_name_H-M   'P 1'
#
loop_
_entity.id
_entity.type
_entity.pdbx_description
1 polymer ?
#
loop_
_entity_poly.entity_id
_entity_poly.type
_entity_poly.pdbx_seq_one_letter_code
_entity_poly.pdbx_strand_id
1 'polypeptide(L)'
;MAEAELATVARPYARAAFATALEEADGLVSWSRMLALLGAAVVEPAVERMLDNPANSGLVAAQWLTDLMGDDLTASGANFVKVLADFDRLALIATIAEQYEVLKANHEKTVEVAIVSAYELSGPEQDALKDALN
;
A
#
# COMPACT_ATOMS: atom_id res chain seq x y z
N MET A 1 21.25 -0.56 -4.41
CA MET A 1 20.50 0.67 -4.71
C MET A 1 20.48 1.56 -3.48
N ALA A 2 20.76 2.86 -3.63
CA ALA A 2 20.72 3.80 -2.52
C ALA A 2 19.29 4.01 -2.03
N GLU A 3 19.09 4.35 -0.76
CA GLU A 3 17.77 4.58 -0.17
C GLU A 3 16.93 5.59 -0.96
N ALA A 4 17.55 6.68 -1.42
CA ALA A 4 16.85 7.70 -2.22
C ALA A 4 16.34 7.13 -3.55
N GLU A 5 17.10 6.24 -4.16
CA GLU A 5 16.68 5.58 -5.41
C GLU A 5 15.56 4.59 -5.16
N LEU A 6 15.64 3.82 -4.06
CA LEU A 6 14.56 2.90 -3.66
C LEU A 6 13.26 3.65 -3.43
N ALA A 7 13.32 4.78 -2.72
CA ALA A 7 12.16 5.60 -2.44
C ALA A 7 11.53 6.14 -3.74
N THR A 8 12.36 6.60 -4.67
CA THR A 8 11.90 7.13 -5.96
C THR A 8 11.21 6.06 -6.81
N VAL A 9 11.81 4.88 -6.91
CA VAL A 9 11.27 3.78 -7.71
C VAL A 9 10.00 3.21 -7.06
N ALA A 10 9.94 3.16 -5.74
CA ALA A 10 8.79 2.63 -5.00
C ALA A 10 7.56 3.54 -5.05
N ARG A 11 7.75 4.85 -5.20
CA ARG A 11 6.66 5.83 -5.11
C ARG A 11 5.46 5.57 -6.03
N PRO A 12 5.63 5.31 -7.33
CA PRO A 12 4.46 5.03 -8.18
C PRO A 12 3.69 3.78 -7.74
N TYR A 13 4.37 2.78 -7.22
CA TYR A 13 3.72 1.57 -6.71
C TYR A 13 2.92 1.84 -5.44
N ALA A 14 3.48 2.63 -4.53
CA ALA A 14 2.77 3.03 -3.31
C ALA A 14 1.51 3.83 -3.63
N ARG A 15 1.60 4.76 -4.58
CA ARG A 15 0.47 5.55 -5.04
C ARG A 15 -0.60 4.69 -5.70
N ALA A 16 -0.20 3.71 -6.51
CA ALA A 16 -1.13 2.78 -7.16
C ALA A 16 -1.87 1.94 -6.12
N ALA A 17 -1.14 1.41 -5.13
CA ALA A 17 -1.74 0.64 -4.04
C ALA A 17 -2.73 1.50 -3.25
N PHE A 18 -2.37 2.73 -2.95
CA PHE A 18 -3.23 3.65 -2.22
C PHE A 18 -4.50 4.00 -3.01
N ALA A 19 -4.38 4.29 -4.30
CA ALA A 19 -5.52 4.58 -5.17
C ALA A 19 -6.48 3.40 -5.24
N THR A 20 -5.95 2.18 -5.37
CA THR A 20 -6.74 0.95 -5.37
C THR A 20 -7.45 0.76 -4.03
N ALA A 21 -6.74 1.00 -2.93
CA ALA A 21 -7.29 0.87 -1.59
C ALA A 21 -8.49 1.81 -1.36
N LEU A 22 -8.42 3.02 -1.88
CA LEU A 22 -9.51 3.99 -1.77
C LEU A 22 -10.78 3.56 -2.52
N GLU A 23 -10.64 2.74 -3.56
CA GLU A 23 -11.76 2.25 -4.37
C GLU A 23 -12.40 0.99 -3.80
N GLU A 24 -11.74 0.29 -2.89
CA GLU A 24 -12.20 -0.98 -2.34
C GLU A 24 -12.86 -0.78 -0.96
N ALA A 25 -13.86 -1.61 -0.64
CA ALA A 25 -14.48 -1.62 0.69
C ALA A 25 -13.42 -2.02 1.73
N ASP A 26 -13.26 -1.20 2.77
CA ASP A 26 -12.24 -1.39 3.81
C ASP A 26 -10.81 -1.52 3.24
N GLY A 27 -10.61 -0.97 2.04
CA GLY A 27 -9.35 -1.11 1.31
C GLY A 27 -8.15 -0.53 2.03
N LEU A 28 -8.30 0.62 2.70
CA LEU A 28 -7.18 1.25 3.42
C LEU A 28 -6.62 0.34 4.50
N VAL A 29 -7.49 -0.32 5.27
CA VAL A 29 -7.09 -1.26 6.33
C VAL A 29 -6.53 -2.55 5.72
N SER A 30 -7.21 -3.08 4.72
CA SER A 30 -6.81 -4.32 4.04
C SER A 30 -5.44 -4.19 3.39
N TRP A 31 -5.20 -3.13 2.63
CA TRP A 31 -3.91 -2.88 1.99
C TRP A 31 -2.80 -2.57 2.99
N SER A 32 -3.11 -1.87 4.07
CA SER A 32 -2.16 -1.62 5.15
C SER A 32 -1.65 -2.94 5.71
N ARG A 33 -2.56 -3.86 6.01
CA ARG A 33 -2.24 -5.19 6.53
C ARG A 33 -1.42 -6.01 5.52
N MET A 34 -1.87 -6.07 4.26
CA MET A 34 -1.20 -6.84 3.21
C MET A 34 0.24 -6.36 3.00
N LEU A 35 0.40 -5.04 2.87
CA LEU A 35 1.73 -4.46 2.64
C LEU A 35 2.64 -4.63 3.85
N ALA A 36 2.11 -4.53 5.06
CA ALA A 36 2.89 -4.75 6.28
C ALA A 36 3.41 -6.19 6.35
N LEU A 37 2.56 -7.16 6.05
CA LEU A 37 2.94 -8.57 6.05
C LEU A 37 3.94 -8.90 4.94
N LEU A 38 3.69 -8.41 3.73
CA LEU A 38 4.62 -8.58 2.60
C LEU A 38 5.96 -7.90 2.87
N GLY A 39 5.93 -6.68 3.40
CA GLY A 39 7.13 -5.93 3.76
C GLY A 39 7.98 -6.63 4.80
N ALA A 40 7.33 -7.21 5.82
CA ALA A 40 8.03 -8.00 6.83
C ALA A 40 8.62 -9.28 6.24
N ALA A 41 7.91 -9.91 5.30
CA ALA A 41 8.37 -11.14 4.66
C ALA A 41 9.61 -10.90 3.80
N VAL A 42 9.62 -9.85 2.98
CA VAL A 42 10.73 -9.63 2.03
C VAL A 42 12.03 -9.20 2.70
N VAL A 43 11.99 -8.73 3.94
CA VAL A 43 13.23 -8.39 4.69
C VAL A 43 13.78 -9.56 5.49
N GLU A 44 13.06 -10.69 5.57
CA GLU A 44 13.58 -11.90 6.19
C GLU A 44 14.73 -12.45 5.37
N PRO A 45 15.88 -12.80 6.01
CA PRO A 45 17.05 -13.25 5.27
C PRO A 45 16.80 -14.44 4.34
N ALA A 46 15.99 -15.40 4.76
CA ALA A 46 15.66 -16.56 3.95
C ALA A 46 14.86 -16.18 2.69
N VAL A 47 13.90 -15.26 2.84
CA VAL A 47 13.09 -14.76 1.73
C VAL A 47 13.93 -13.92 0.79
N GLU A 48 14.76 -13.05 1.34
CA GLU A 48 15.67 -12.20 0.57
C GLU A 48 16.59 -13.04 -0.31
N ARG A 49 17.16 -14.11 0.24
CA ARG A 49 18.01 -15.04 -0.53
C ARG A 49 17.23 -15.73 -1.65
N MET A 50 15.99 -16.11 -1.38
CA MET A 50 15.13 -16.72 -2.38
C MET A 50 14.83 -15.75 -3.51
N LEU A 51 14.52 -14.50 -3.19
CA LEU A 51 14.22 -13.46 -4.20
C LEU A 51 15.44 -13.05 -5.00
N ASP A 52 16.64 -13.11 -4.41
CA ASP A 52 17.89 -12.76 -5.08
C ASP A 52 18.36 -13.86 -6.06
N ASN A 53 17.81 -15.07 -5.94
CA ASN A 53 18.17 -16.17 -6.83
C ASN A 53 17.50 -15.99 -8.20
N PRO A 54 18.27 -15.85 -9.30
CA PRO A 54 17.68 -15.66 -10.64
C PRO A 54 16.73 -16.78 -11.08
N ALA A 55 16.90 -17.99 -10.56
CA ALA A 55 16.02 -19.12 -10.88
C ALA A 55 14.61 -18.91 -10.33
N ASN A 56 14.44 -18.05 -9.33
CA ASN A 56 13.16 -17.77 -8.67
C ASN A 56 12.57 -16.42 -9.08
N SER A 57 13.02 -15.83 -10.19
CA SER A 57 12.54 -14.52 -10.63
C SER A 57 11.15 -14.59 -11.27
N GLY A 58 10.49 -13.45 -11.42
CA GLY A 58 9.23 -13.31 -12.12
C GLY A 58 8.10 -14.12 -11.49
N LEU A 59 7.40 -14.89 -12.31
CA LEU A 59 6.21 -15.63 -11.90
C LEU A 59 6.48 -16.62 -10.76
N VAL A 60 7.67 -17.22 -10.73
CA VAL A 60 8.05 -18.16 -9.66
C VAL A 60 8.06 -17.46 -8.30
N ALA A 61 8.70 -16.31 -8.22
CA ALA A 61 8.74 -15.52 -6.99
C ALA A 61 7.35 -15.03 -6.57
N ALA A 62 6.55 -14.57 -7.53
CA ALA A 62 5.17 -14.14 -7.28
C ALA A 62 4.32 -15.27 -6.71
N GLN A 63 4.41 -16.44 -7.30
CA GLN A 63 3.66 -17.62 -6.84
C GLN A 63 4.09 -18.04 -5.44
N TRP A 64 5.40 -18.02 -5.19
CA TRP A 64 5.94 -18.38 -3.88
C TRP A 64 5.42 -17.42 -2.78
N LEU A 65 5.45 -16.13 -3.02
CA LEU A 65 4.94 -15.13 -2.06
C LEU A 65 3.44 -15.23 -1.87
N THR A 66 2.69 -15.45 -2.95
CA THR A 66 1.24 -15.61 -2.90
C THR A 66 0.87 -16.84 -2.06
N ASP A 67 1.58 -17.96 -2.25
CA ASP A 67 1.36 -19.16 -1.46
C ASP A 67 1.71 -18.96 0.02
N LEU A 68 2.79 -18.22 0.28
CA LEU A 68 3.22 -17.91 1.65
C LEU A 68 2.17 -17.06 2.38
N MET A 69 1.58 -16.09 1.70
CA MET A 69 0.56 -15.20 2.27
C MET A 69 -0.80 -15.87 2.44
N GLY A 70 -1.12 -16.82 1.58
CA GLY A 70 -2.39 -17.54 1.64
C GLY A 70 -3.60 -16.59 1.61
N ASP A 71 -4.48 -16.74 2.60
CA ASP A 71 -5.72 -15.96 2.70
C ASP A 71 -5.51 -14.50 3.11
N ASP A 72 -4.31 -14.13 3.54
CA ASP A 72 -3.98 -12.76 3.92
C ASP A 72 -3.84 -11.85 2.70
N LEU A 73 -3.85 -12.40 1.50
CA LEU A 73 -3.68 -11.66 0.25
C LEU A 73 -4.98 -11.69 -0.55
N THR A 74 -5.52 -10.50 -0.84
CA THR A 74 -6.70 -10.38 -1.70
C THR A 74 -6.32 -10.60 -3.17
N ALA A 75 -7.34 -10.70 -4.05
CA ALA A 75 -7.10 -10.83 -5.50
C ALA A 75 -6.32 -9.64 -6.04
N SER A 76 -6.66 -8.41 -5.63
CA SER A 76 -5.93 -7.21 -6.04
C SER A 76 -4.51 -7.19 -5.48
N GLY A 77 -4.31 -7.66 -4.25
CA GLY A 77 -2.99 -7.81 -3.65
C GLY A 77 -2.13 -8.81 -4.41
N ALA A 78 -2.70 -9.94 -4.81
CA ALA A 78 -2.00 -10.94 -5.61
C ALA A 78 -1.58 -10.38 -6.96
N ASN A 79 -2.44 -9.60 -7.61
CA ASN A 79 -2.10 -8.92 -8.87
C ASN A 79 -0.96 -7.93 -8.69
N PHE A 80 -0.96 -7.20 -7.58
CA PHE A 80 0.11 -6.26 -7.24
C PHE A 80 1.45 -6.98 -7.12
N VAL A 81 1.47 -8.11 -6.43
CA VAL A 81 2.67 -8.95 -6.29
C VAL A 81 3.17 -9.42 -7.66
N LYS A 82 2.27 -9.83 -8.55
CA LYS A 82 2.62 -10.27 -9.91
C LYS A 82 3.26 -9.14 -10.72
N VAL A 83 2.71 -7.93 -10.64
CA VAL A 83 3.25 -6.77 -11.35
C VAL A 83 4.67 -6.46 -10.87
N LEU A 84 4.88 -6.47 -9.55
CA LEU A 84 6.20 -6.23 -8.98
C LEU A 84 7.20 -7.31 -9.39
N ALA A 85 6.76 -8.56 -9.44
CA ALA A 85 7.59 -9.68 -9.87
C ALA A 85 7.99 -9.56 -11.34
N ASP A 86 7.07 -9.14 -12.19
CA ASP A 86 7.33 -8.95 -13.63
C ASP A 86 8.41 -7.90 -13.87
N PHE A 87 8.49 -6.88 -13.03
CA PHE A 87 9.51 -5.83 -13.12
C PHE A 87 10.70 -6.09 -12.20
N ASP A 88 10.77 -7.27 -11.57
CA ASP A 88 11.83 -7.65 -10.64
C ASP A 88 11.99 -6.64 -9.50
N ARG A 89 10.88 -6.24 -8.90
CA ARG A 89 10.82 -5.21 -7.86
C ARG A 89 10.18 -5.67 -6.55
N LEU A 90 10.09 -6.98 -6.33
CA LEU A 90 9.51 -7.51 -5.09
C LEU A 90 10.25 -7.04 -3.84
N ALA A 91 11.57 -6.85 -3.94
CA ALA A 91 12.37 -6.36 -2.81
C ALA A 91 11.99 -4.95 -2.38
N LEU A 92 11.28 -4.19 -3.23
CA LEU A 92 10.83 -2.84 -2.90
C LEU A 92 9.59 -2.81 -2.01
N ILE A 93 8.94 -3.94 -1.77
CA ILE A 93 7.66 -3.98 -1.03
C ILE A 93 7.79 -3.34 0.36
N ALA A 94 8.91 -3.54 1.06
CA ALA A 94 9.11 -2.92 2.37
C ALA A 94 9.07 -1.39 2.29
N THR A 95 9.73 -0.81 1.29
CA THR A 95 9.73 0.64 1.05
C THR A 95 8.34 1.12 0.61
N ILE A 96 7.69 0.34 -0.25
CA ILE A 96 6.31 0.63 -0.71
C ILE A 96 5.36 0.66 0.49
N ALA A 97 5.49 -0.29 1.42
CA ALA A 97 4.68 -0.35 2.62
C ALA A 97 4.83 0.91 3.48
N GLU A 98 6.06 1.37 3.67
CA GLU A 98 6.34 2.59 4.42
C GLU A 98 5.70 3.81 3.77
N GLN A 99 5.85 3.94 2.46
CA GLN A 99 5.27 5.07 1.71
C GLN A 99 3.75 5.03 1.71
N TYR A 100 3.16 3.85 1.60
CA TYR A 100 1.72 3.66 1.70
C TYR A 100 1.19 4.18 3.04
N GLU A 101 1.85 3.84 4.15
CA GLU A 101 1.43 4.30 5.47
C GLU A 101 1.46 5.82 5.60
N VAL A 102 2.44 6.48 4.99
CA VAL A 102 2.51 7.94 4.95
C VAL A 102 1.32 8.52 4.18
N LEU A 103 1.01 7.94 3.01
CA LEU A 103 -0.15 8.38 2.21
C LEU A 103 -1.46 8.18 2.97
N LYS A 104 -1.60 7.04 3.64
CA LYS A 104 -2.77 6.71 4.44
C LYS A 104 -2.93 7.69 5.61
N ALA A 105 -1.85 7.95 6.36
CA ALA A 105 -1.86 8.87 7.50
C ALA A 105 -2.22 10.29 7.07
N ASN A 106 -1.67 10.77 5.97
CA ASN A 106 -1.97 12.10 5.43
C ASN A 106 -3.43 12.20 4.97
N HIS A 107 -3.96 11.15 4.38
CA HIS A 107 -5.37 11.09 3.97
C HIS A 107 -6.30 11.17 5.18
N GLU A 108 -6.04 10.37 6.21
CA GLU A 108 -6.83 10.34 7.45
C GLU A 108 -6.79 11.69 8.16
N LYS A 109 -5.63 12.32 8.19
CA LYS A 109 -5.45 13.65 8.79
C LYS A 109 -6.23 14.72 8.03
N THR A 110 -6.22 14.66 6.70
CA THR A 110 -6.97 15.59 5.86
C THR A 110 -8.48 15.49 6.11
N VAL A 111 -9.00 14.27 6.20
CA VAL A 111 -10.41 14.02 6.52
C VAL A 111 -10.76 14.56 7.91
N GLU A 112 -9.92 14.31 8.91
CA GLU A 112 -10.10 14.80 10.28
C GLU A 112 -10.17 16.32 10.34
N VAL A 113 -9.25 17.02 9.66
CA VAL A 113 -9.22 18.49 9.58
C VAL A 113 -10.50 19.02 8.94
N ALA A 114 -10.97 18.40 7.87
CA ALA A 114 -12.21 18.80 7.20
C ALA A 114 -13.42 18.69 8.15
N ILE A 115 -13.50 17.63 8.94
CA ILE A 115 -14.58 17.44 9.92
C ILE A 115 -14.52 18.52 11.01
N VAL A 116 -13.35 18.77 11.59
CA VAL A 116 -13.15 19.78 12.61
C VAL A 116 -13.55 21.17 12.08
N SER A 117 -13.13 21.52 10.88
CA SER A 117 -13.47 22.80 10.24
C SER A 117 -14.98 22.95 10.07
N ALA A 118 -15.69 21.88 9.73
CA ALA A 118 -17.14 21.88 9.59
C ALA A 118 -17.82 22.24 10.93
N TYR A 119 -17.32 21.72 12.05
CA TYR A 119 -17.88 21.99 13.37
C TYR A 119 -17.55 23.37 13.93
N GLU A 120 -16.52 24.04 13.40
CA GLU A 120 -16.12 25.39 13.83
C GLU A 120 -16.87 26.52 13.12
N LEU A 121 -17.62 26.21 12.06
CA LEU A 121 -18.37 27.20 11.32
C LEU A 121 -19.65 27.60 12.04
N SER A 122 -20.20 28.79 11.71
CA SER A 122 -21.50 29.22 12.22
C SER A 122 -22.62 28.28 11.75
N GLY A 123 -23.77 28.29 12.43
CA GLY A 123 -24.88 27.39 12.14
C GLY A 123 -25.24 27.27 10.66
N PRO A 124 -25.55 28.39 9.95
CA PRO A 124 -25.87 28.32 8.53
C PRO A 124 -24.74 27.79 7.66
N GLU A 125 -23.51 28.16 7.97
CA GLU A 125 -22.33 27.66 7.24
C GLU A 125 -22.09 26.19 7.50
N GLN A 126 -22.28 25.72 8.73
CA GLN A 126 -22.18 24.31 9.09
C GLN A 126 -23.20 23.48 8.33
N ASP A 127 -24.45 23.94 8.28
CA ASP A 127 -25.53 23.23 7.60
C ASP A 127 -25.26 23.14 6.10
N ALA A 128 -24.81 24.22 5.47
CA ALA A 128 -24.48 24.25 4.05
C ALA A 128 -23.32 23.30 3.74
N LEU A 129 -22.30 23.28 4.61
CA LEU A 129 -21.14 22.40 4.43
C LEU A 129 -21.51 20.93 4.64
N LYS A 130 -22.32 20.62 5.64
CA LYS A 130 -22.79 19.27 5.88
C LYS A 130 -23.61 18.74 4.70
N ASP A 131 -24.47 19.57 4.13
CA ASP A 131 -25.27 19.20 2.95
C ASP A 131 -24.34 18.89 1.75
N ALA A 132 -23.29 19.67 1.58
CA ALA A 132 -22.31 19.48 0.51
C ALA A 132 -21.48 18.21 0.69
N LEU A 133 -21.23 17.78 1.94
CA LEU A 133 -20.42 16.60 2.26
C LEU A 133 -21.23 15.29 2.30
N ASN A 134 -22.55 15.38 2.38
CA ASN A 134 -23.42 14.22 2.39
C ASN A 134 -23.83 13.79 0.94
#